data_4938f6ec840cfd537088a6c92e7ce2f8
#
_entry.id   4938f6ec840cfd537088a6c92e7ce2f8
#
_cell.length_a   1.000
_cell.length_b   1.000
_cell.length_c   1.000
_cell.angle_alpha   90.00
_cell.angle_beta   90.00
_cell.angle_gamma   90.00
#
_symmetry.space_group_name_H-M   'P 1'
#
loop_
_entity.id
_entity.type
_entity.pdbx_description
1 polymer ?
#
loop_
_entity_poly.entity_id
_entity_poly.type
_entity_poly.pdbx_seq_one_letter_code
_entity_poly.pdbx_strand_id
1 'polypeptide(L)'
;MQLFTASDGTQFKDRNEWRKYEFETNYTFRNKAQETLIKGPGSICGQPFDVSDLKDCVVMLLDHTDQVQVDHVAATKMFLGPSSTSVFIRNCSDCVFTIACKQLRFRDCNNCTVYLYSFTAPIIETSSDMRFAPFNGIYRQLSKQFEEARLDPHCNLWSQVYDFNDPNKSGHNWRLLRQEEEDSDIWKLFLQQALSEEDCMSEEIVPRKCTPNGNVALDGMQSFTFDTTQEEAQQTLWNGNEPLPIFPSAFNSV
;
A
#
# COMPACT_ATOMS: atom_id res chain seq x y z
N MET A 1 -32.48 0.69 -25.05
CA MET A 1 -32.04 0.60 -23.65
C MET A 1 -30.55 0.32 -23.69
N GLN A 2 -29.74 1.18 -23.11
CA GLN A 2 -28.28 1.01 -23.13
C GLN A 2 -27.91 -0.07 -22.12
N LEU A 3 -27.14 -1.06 -22.56
CA LEU A 3 -26.59 -2.10 -21.69
C LEU A 3 -25.13 -1.77 -21.36
N PHE A 4 -24.71 -2.02 -20.13
CA PHE A 4 -23.32 -1.92 -19.68
C PHE A 4 -22.71 -3.33 -19.71
N THR A 5 -21.59 -3.48 -20.39
CA THR A 5 -20.91 -4.78 -20.55
C THR A 5 -19.65 -4.81 -19.68
N ALA A 6 -19.55 -5.80 -18.82
CA ALA A 6 -18.37 -6.04 -17.99
C ALA A 6 -17.21 -6.61 -18.80
N SER A 7 -16.00 -6.60 -18.23
CA SER A 7 -14.77 -7.07 -18.86
C SER A 7 -14.81 -8.56 -19.25
N ASP A 8 -15.61 -9.37 -18.56
CA ASP A 8 -15.86 -10.78 -18.85
C ASP A 8 -17.04 -11.03 -19.82
N GLY A 9 -17.68 -9.96 -20.34
CA GLY A 9 -18.84 -10.02 -21.23
C GLY A 9 -20.20 -10.03 -20.54
N THR A 10 -20.27 -10.03 -19.22
CA THR A 10 -21.54 -9.98 -18.46
C THR A 10 -22.24 -8.64 -18.68
N GLN A 11 -23.57 -8.67 -18.91
CA GLN A 11 -24.35 -7.47 -19.25
C GLN A 11 -25.28 -7.03 -18.11
N PHE A 12 -25.29 -5.73 -17.87
CA PHE A 12 -26.09 -5.08 -16.82
C PHE A 12 -27.01 -4.02 -17.40
N LYS A 13 -28.17 -3.84 -16.79
CA LYS A 13 -29.10 -2.76 -17.11
C LYS A 13 -28.84 -1.51 -16.27
N ASP A 14 -28.34 -1.69 -15.07
CA ASP A 14 -27.97 -0.64 -14.13
C ASP A 14 -26.45 -0.40 -14.13
N ARG A 15 -26.07 0.88 -14.20
CA ARG A 15 -24.65 1.28 -14.20
C ARG A 15 -23.94 1.00 -12.87
N ASN A 16 -24.66 1.12 -11.76
CA ASN A 16 -24.06 0.92 -10.45
C ASN A 16 -23.85 -0.59 -10.17
N GLU A 17 -24.78 -1.44 -10.61
CA GLU A 17 -24.60 -2.88 -10.57
C GLU A 17 -23.40 -3.32 -11.40
N TRP A 18 -23.26 -2.78 -12.62
CA TRP A 18 -22.11 -3.05 -13.47
C TRP A 18 -20.80 -2.60 -12.82
N ARG A 19 -20.71 -1.38 -12.25
CA ARG A 19 -19.52 -0.88 -11.56
C ARG A 19 -19.14 -1.74 -10.36
N LYS A 20 -20.13 -2.10 -9.55
CA LYS A 20 -19.92 -2.98 -8.40
C LYS A 20 -19.36 -4.33 -8.82
N TYR A 21 -19.94 -4.92 -9.85
CA TYR A 21 -19.48 -6.20 -10.39
C TYR A 21 -18.05 -6.12 -10.93
N GLU A 22 -17.73 -5.10 -11.72
CA GLU A 22 -16.36 -4.86 -12.23
C GLU A 22 -15.36 -4.71 -11.08
N PHE A 23 -15.71 -3.95 -10.05
CA PHE A 23 -14.84 -3.76 -8.90
C PHE A 23 -14.62 -5.06 -8.13
N GLU A 24 -15.69 -5.79 -7.81
CA GLU A 24 -15.61 -7.06 -7.08
C GLU A 24 -14.85 -8.14 -7.87
N THR A 25 -14.94 -8.11 -9.20
CA THR A 25 -14.27 -9.10 -10.06
C THR A 25 -12.80 -8.80 -10.29
N ASN A 26 -12.46 -7.52 -10.54
CA ASN A 26 -11.12 -7.15 -11.02
C ASN A 26 -10.23 -6.52 -9.96
N TYR A 27 -10.82 -5.86 -8.94
CA TYR A 27 -10.09 -5.05 -7.96
C TYR A 27 -10.36 -5.48 -6.53
N THR A 28 -10.72 -6.75 -6.33
CA THR A 28 -10.97 -7.30 -4.99
C THR A 28 -10.38 -8.71 -4.85
N PHE A 29 -9.68 -8.95 -3.74
CA PHE A 29 -9.37 -10.30 -3.26
C PHE A 29 -10.11 -10.55 -1.95
N ARG A 30 -10.96 -11.57 -1.92
CA ARG A 30 -11.81 -11.85 -0.76
C ARG A 30 -12.03 -13.34 -0.54
N ASN A 31 -12.16 -13.74 0.74
CA ASN A 31 -12.50 -15.11 1.16
C ASN A 31 -11.55 -16.17 0.58
N LYS A 32 -10.22 -15.97 0.76
CA LYS A 32 -9.18 -16.87 0.28
C LYS A 32 -8.32 -17.39 1.42
N ALA A 33 -7.83 -18.61 1.27
CA ALA A 33 -6.89 -19.20 2.22
C ALA A 33 -5.85 -20.05 1.49
N GLN A 34 -4.58 -19.94 1.94
CA GLN A 34 -3.46 -20.73 1.42
C GLN A 34 -3.24 -20.57 -0.10
N GLU A 35 -3.50 -19.37 -0.60
CA GLU A 35 -3.34 -19.04 -2.02
C GLU A 35 -2.28 -17.95 -2.23
N THR A 36 -1.65 -17.97 -3.41
CA THR A 36 -0.85 -16.85 -3.91
C THR A 36 -1.70 -16.06 -4.89
N LEU A 37 -1.94 -14.78 -4.58
CA LEU A 37 -2.81 -13.87 -5.30
C LEU A 37 -1.97 -12.74 -5.90
N ILE A 38 -1.96 -12.60 -7.22
CA ILE A 38 -1.08 -11.65 -7.90
C ILE A 38 -1.88 -10.77 -8.86
N LYS A 39 -1.63 -9.46 -8.79
CA LYS A 39 -1.93 -8.48 -9.83
C LYS A 39 -0.62 -7.94 -10.36
N GLY A 40 -0.32 -8.29 -11.60
CA GLY A 40 0.91 -7.84 -12.29
C GLY A 40 0.82 -6.39 -12.76
N PRO A 41 1.93 -5.85 -13.27
CA PRO A 41 1.98 -4.50 -13.82
C PRO A 41 0.93 -4.27 -14.92
N GLY A 42 0.27 -3.10 -14.89
CA GLY A 42 -0.77 -2.72 -15.84
C GLY A 42 -2.13 -3.38 -15.62
N SER A 43 -2.32 -4.14 -14.52
CA SER A 43 -3.58 -4.81 -14.23
C SER A 43 -4.53 -4.02 -13.31
N ILE A 44 -4.02 -2.99 -12.63
CA ILE A 44 -4.79 -2.13 -11.73
C ILE A 44 -4.87 -0.70 -12.27
N CYS A 45 -3.75 -0.14 -12.74
CA CYS A 45 -3.69 1.17 -13.40
C CYS A 45 -4.36 2.29 -12.60
N GLY A 46 -4.02 2.42 -11.33
CA GLY A 46 -4.53 3.49 -10.47
C GLY A 46 -5.97 3.32 -10.01
N GLN A 47 -6.57 2.13 -10.16
CA GLN A 47 -7.87 1.85 -9.55
C GLN A 47 -7.71 1.57 -8.05
N PRO A 48 -8.73 1.83 -7.23
CA PRO A 48 -8.74 1.36 -5.84
C PRO A 48 -8.78 -0.16 -5.78
N PHE A 49 -8.28 -0.74 -4.67
CA PHE A 49 -8.21 -2.17 -4.49
C PHE A 49 -8.61 -2.59 -3.07
N ASP A 50 -9.44 -3.64 -2.95
CA ASP A 50 -9.89 -4.18 -1.67
C ASP A 50 -9.33 -5.60 -1.44
N VAL A 51 -8.86 -5.84 -0.22
CA VAL A 51 -8.41 -7.15 0.24
C VAL A 51 -9.12 -7.46 1.56
N SER A 52 -9.88 -8.56 1.62
CA SER A 52 -10.56 -8.91 2.86
C SER A 52 -10.70 -10.42 3.08
N ASP A 53 -10.79 -10.80 4.36
CA ASP A 53 -11.07 -12.17 4.77
C ASP A 53 -10.06 -13.19 4.19
N LEU A 54 -8.75 -12.89 4.34
CA LEU A 54 -7.68 -13.76 3.89
C LEU A 54 -6.96 -14.43 5.06
N LYS A 55 -6.52 -15.67 4.82
CA LYS A 55 -5.73 -16.41 5.80
C LYS A 55 -4.62 -17.22 5.14
N ASP A 56 -3.39 -17.09 5.67
CA ASP A 56 -2.23 -17.86 5.22
C ASP A 56 -1.97 -17.73 3.70
N CYS A 57 -2.09 -16.49 3.21
CA CYS A 57 -1.95 -16.15 1.80
C CYS A 57 -0.65 -15.40 1.51
N VAL A 58 -0.30 -15.32 0.22
CA VAL A 58 0.67 -14.38 -0.33
C VAL A 58 -0.06 -13.49 -1.33
N VAL A 59 -0.03 -12.17 -1.11
CA VAL A 59 -0.68 -11.19 -1.98
C VAL A 59 0.38 -10.28 -2.58
N MET A 60 0.35 -10.10 -3.89
CA MET A 60 1.23 -9.14 -4.59
C MET A 60 0.41 -8.26 -5.52
N LEU A 61 0.30 -6.99 -5.20
CA LEU A 61 -0.20 -5.94 -6.08
C LEU A 61 1.00 -5.20 -6.66
N LEU A 62 1.48 -5.67 -7.82
CA LEU A 62 2.68 -5.16 -8.50
C LEU A 62 2.33 -4.07 -9.51
N ASP A 63 1.41 -3.19 -9.14
CA ASP A 63 0.95 -2.07 -9.95
C ASP A 63 0.59 -0.88 -9.05
N HIS A 64 0.51 0.32 -9.64
CA HIS A 64 0.07 1.47 -8.86
C HIS A 64 -1.44 1.43 -8.63
N THR A 65 -1.85 1.91 -7.47
CA THR A 65 -3.24 1.98 -7.03
C THR A 65 -3.62 3.41 -6.66
N ASP A 66 -4.90 3.73 -6.64
CA ASP A 66 -5.36 4.96 -5.98
C ASP A 66 -5.36 4.77 -4.46
N GLN A 67 -6.15 3.84 -3.98
CA GLN A 67 -6.32 3.51 -2.56
C GLN A 67 -6.35 2.00 -2.36
N VAL A 68 -5.83 1.52 -1.24
CA VAL A 68 -5.97 0.10 -0.85
C VAL A 68 -6.63 0.00 0.52
N GLN A 69 -7.64 -0.86 0.63
CA GLN A 69 -8.23 -1.26 1.90
C GLN A 69 -7.92 -2.73 2.18
N VAL A 70 -7.47 -3.02 3.40
CA VAL A 70 -7.18 -4.38 3.87
C VAL A 70 -7.94 -4.61 5.16
N ASP A 71 -8.76 -5.65 5.24
CA ASP A 71 -9.58 -5.92 6.40
C ASP A 71 -9.68 -7.43 6.70
N HIS A 72 -9.64 -7.80 7.99
CA HIS A 72 -9.77 -9.19 8.47
C HIS A 72 -8.78 -10.17 7.81
N VAL A 73 -7.48 -9.88 7.92
CA VAL A 73 -6.43 -10.72 7.32
C VAL A 73 -5.49 -11.28 8.39
N ALA A 74 -5.17 -12.56 8.29
CA ALA A 74 -4.30 -13.24 9.23
C ALA A 74 -3.20 -14.06 8.53
N ALA A 75 -2.01 -14.14 9.16
CA ALA A 75 -0.88 -14.98 8.74
C ALA A 75 -0.51 -14.80 7.25
N THR A 76 -0.60 -13.59 6.73
CA THR A 76 -0.48 -13.31 5.30
C THR A 76 0.69 -12.37 5.01
N LYS A 77 1.39 -12.61 3.91
CA LYS A 77 2.40 -11.69 3.37
C LYS A 77 1.80 -10.86 2.25
N MET A 78 1.94 -9.53 2.33
CA MET A 78 1.40 -8.61 1.32
C MET A 78 2.45 -7.68 0.76
N PHE A 79 2.57 -7.65 -0.56
CA PHE A 79 3.27 -6.62 -1.29
C PHE A 79 2.24 -5.69 -1.92
N LEU A 80 2.19 -4.44 -1.47
CA LEU A 80 1.32 -3.40 -2.01
C LEU A 80 2.19 -2.36 -2.73
N GLY A 81 2.08 -2.34 -4.05
CA GLY A 81 2.75 -1.36 -4.91
C GLY A 81 2.33 0.08 -4.60
N PRO A 82 2.92 1.07 -5.30
CA PRO A 82 2.69 2.48 -5.01
C PRO A 82 1.22 2.89 -5.02
N SER A 83 0.74 3.43 -3.89
CA SER A 83 -0.63 3.94 -3.75
C SER A 83 -0.62 5.47 -3.70
N SER A 84 -1.33 6.12 -4.61
CA SER A 84 -1.33 7.58 -4.77
C SER A 84 -2.04 8.32 -3.64
N THR A 85 -2.90 7.63 -2.89
CA THR A 85 -3.60 8.21 -1.74
C THR A 85 -3.34 7.41 -0.46
N SER A 86 -4.22 6.57 0.00
CA SER A 86 -4.11 5.92 1.30
C SER A 86 -4.13 4.40 1.23
N VAL A 87 -3.38 3.79 2.15
CA VAL A 87 -3.52 2.39 2.50
C VAL A 87 -4.09 2.31 3.91
N PHE A 88 -5.25 1.68 4.06
CA PHE A 88 -5.92 1.50 5.32
C PHE A 88 -6.06 0.01 5.66
N ILE A 89 -5.47 -0.41 6.80
CA ILE A 89 -5.37 -1.81 7.23
C ILE A 89 -6.06 -1.95 8.58
N ARG A 90 -7.01 -2.87 8.66
CA ARG A 90 -7.83 -3.11 9.84
C ARG A 90 -7.93 -4.60 10.18
N ASN A 91 -8.07 -4.87 11.48
CA ASN A 91 -8.36 -6.23 11.98
C ASN A 91 -7.39 -7.29 11.43
N CYS A 92 -6.09 -6.97 11.40
CA CYS A 92 -5.07 -7.87 10.84
C CYS A 92 -4.14 -8.39 11.93
N SER A 93 -3.72 -9.66 11.81
CA SER A 93 -2.78 -10.28 12.74
C SER A 93 -1.74 -11.16 12.04
N ASP A 94 -0.54 -11.21 12.63
CA ASP A 94 0.53 -12.11 12.20
C ASP A 94 0.94 -11.90 10.72
N CYS A 95 0.88 -10.65 10.25
CA CYS A 95 1.09 -10.31 8.86
C CYS A 95 2.44 -9.65 8.61
N VAL A 96 2.93 -9.78 7.38
CA VAL A 96 4.09 -9.05 6.88
C VAL A 96 3.67 -8.23 5.68
N PHE A 97 3.91 -6.92 5.74
CA PHE A 97 3.57 -5.97 4.70
C PHE A 97 4.81 -5.32 4.11
N THR A 98 4.85 -5.17 2.78
CA THR A 98 5.70 -4.22 2.06
C THR A 98 4.79 -3.23 1.36
N ILE A 99 4.88 -1.95 1.72
CA ILE A 99 3.91 -0.92 1.31
C ILE A 99 4.63 0.33 0.85
N ALA A 100 4.21 0.87 -0.30
CA ALA A 100 4.53 2.22 -0.70
C ALA A 100 3.24 3.04 -0.86
N CYS A 101 3.08 4.15 -0.11
CA CYS A 101 1.85 4.93 -0.14
C CYS A 101 2.06 6.40 0.25
N LYS A 102 1.08 7.24 -0.07
CA LYS A 102 1.06 8.60 0.43
C LYS A 102 0.73 8.65 1.92
N GLN A 103 -0.27 7.88 2.37
CA GLN A 103 -0.70 7.84 3.76
C GLN A 103 -0.99 6.40 4.21
N LEU A 104 -0.47 6.02 5.38
CA LEU A 104 -0.72 4.70 5.98
C LEU A 104 -1.47 4.83 7.29
N ARG A 105 -2.50 3.99 7.49
CA ARG A 105 -3.18 3.85 8.76
C ARG A 105 -3.43 2.38 9.09
N PHE A 106 -3.06 1.98 10.30
CA PHE A 106 -3.42 0.70 10.91
C PHE A 106 -4.45 0.92 12.01
N ARG A 107 -5.42 0.00 12.12
CA ARG A 107 -6.38 -0.02 13.21
C ARG A 107 -6.70 -1.47 13.61
N ASP A 108 -6.76 -1.72 14.93
CA ASP A 108 -7.08 -3.04 15.49
C ASP A 108 -6.17 -4.16 14.92
N CYS A 109 -4.85 -3.89 14.80
CA CYS A 109 -3.88 -4.82 14.25
C CYS A 109 -2.90 -5.29 15.33
N ASN A 110 -2.43 -6.54 15.18
CA ASN A 110 -1.49 -7.12 16.15
C ASN A 110 -0.41 -7.95 15.45
N ASN A 111 0.81 -7.92 16.01
CA ASN A 111 1.94 -8.72 15.58
C ASN A 111 2.25 -8.61 14.07
N CYS A 112 2.32 -7.39 13.56
CA CYS A 112 2.59 -7.13 12.15
C CYS A 112 3.98 -6.52 11.92
N THR A 113 4.65 -6.94 10.84
CA THR A 113 5.90 -6.35 10.36
C THR A 113 5.63 -5.56 9.09
N VAL A 114 6.14 -4.33 9.02
CA VAL A 114 5.81 -3.39 7.95
C VAL A 114 7.09 -2.79 7.37
N TYR A 115 7.43 -3.19 6.15
CA TYR A 115 8.47 -2.57 5.33
C TYR A 115 7.84 -1.42 4.56
N LEU A 116 8.19 -0.18 4.89
CA LEU A 116 7.38 0.97 4.55
C LEU A 116 8.11 2.07 3.78
N TYR A 117 7.49 2.53 2.71
CA TYR A 117 7.60 3.87 2.20
C TYR A 117 6.28 4.60 2.49
N SER A 118 6.33 5.74 3.18
CA SER A 118 5.17 6.59 3.43
C SER A 118 5.51 8.06 3.28
N PHE A 119 4.76 8.78 2.45
CA PHE A 119 4.97 10.21 2.24
C PHE A 119 4.58 11.05 3.47
N THR A 120 3.60 10.60 4.24
CA THR A 120 3.21 11.21 5.53
C THR A 120 3.58 10.28 6.69
N ALA A 121 3.59 10.80 7.91
CA ALA A 121 3.80 9.99 9.10
C ALA A 121 2.75 8.86 9.19
N PRO A 122 3.15 7.59 9.30
CA PRO A 122 2.22 6.48 9.43
C PRO A 122 1.48 6.55 10.78
N ILE A 123 0.21 6.16 10.78
CA ILE A 123 -0.66 6.21 11.96
C ILE A 123 -1.02 4.77 12.38
N ILE A 124 -0.92 4.50 13.68
CA ILE A 124 -1.47 3.29 14.29
C ILE A 124 -2.52 3.66 15.35
N GLU A 125 -3.58 2.87 15.39
CA GLU A 125 -4.69 3.01 16.32
C GLU A 125 -5.09 1.63 16.85
N THR A 126 -5.28 1.48 18.15
CA THR A 126 -5.66 0.21 18.82
C THR A 126 -4.85 -1.00 18.33
N SER A 127 -3.58 -0.77 18.00
CA SER A 127 -2.68 -1.78 17.42
C SER A 127 -1.49 -2.01 18.35
N SER A 128 -0.96 -3.25 18.39
CA SER A 128 0.15 -3.64 19.25
C SER A 128 1.13 -4.60 18.57
N ASP A 129 2.33 -4.72 19.13
CA ASP A 129 3.41 -5.54 18.56
C ASP A 129 3.72 -5.24 17.09
N MET A 130 3.64 -3.95 16.72
CA MET A 130 3.93 -3.48 15.37
C MET A 130 5.43 -3.25 15.19
N ARG A 131 5.99 -3.71 14.08
CA ARG A 131 7.41 -3.54 13.73
C ARG A 131 7.52 -2.84 12.40
N PHE A 132 8.34 -1.79 12.34
CA PHE A 132 8.55 -0.99 11.12
C PHE A 132 9.99 -1.07 10.65
N ALA A 133 10.18 -1.15 9.34
CA ALA A 133 11.46 -1.14 8.65
C ALA A 133 11.36 -0.32 7.36
N PRO A 134 12.49 0.10 6.76
CA PRO A 134 12.47 0.76 5.46
C PRO A 134 11.90 -0.16 4.38
N PHE A 135 11.27 0.43 3.39
CA PHE A 135 10.73 -0.27 2.22
C PHE A 135 11.79 -1.16 1.55
N ASN A 136 11.45 -2.41 1.28
CA ASN A 136 12.33 -3.43 0.72
C ASN A 136 11.84 -3.99 -0.63
N GLY A 137 10.92 -3.31 -1.31
CA GLY A 137 10.40 -3.76 -2.60
C GLY A 137 11.31 -3.39 -3.75
N ILE A 138 11.55 -4.34 -4.67
CA ILE A 138 12.38 -4.15 -5.86
C ILE A 138 11.77 -4.93 -7.02
N TYR A 139 11.36 -4.24 -8.09
CA TYR A 139 11.04 -4.82 -9.39
C TYR A 139 11.09 -3.72 -10.48
N ARG A 140 11.28 -4.11 -11.74
CA ARG A 140 11.63 -3.21 -12.85
C ARG A 140 10.71 -2.00 -13.03
N GLN A 141 9.41 -2.16 -12.86
CA GLN A 141 8.44 -1.08 -13.11
C GLN A 141 8.16 -0.20 -11.89
N LEU A 142 8.75 -0.52 -10.74
CA LEU A 142 8.48 0.16 -9.48
C LEU A 142 8.72 1.68 -9.56
N SER A 143 9.83 2.10 -10.18
CA SER A 143 10.17 3.52 -10.34
C SER A 143 9.11 4.28 -11.12
N LYS A 144 8.67 3.72 -12.26
CA LYS A 144 7.62 4.32 -13.08
C LYS A 144 6.30 4.41 -12.32
N GLN A 145 5.98 3.39 -11.53
CA GLN A 145 4.76 3.37 -10.71
C GLN A 145 4.81 4.37 -9.55
N PHE A 146 6.00 4.67 -9.00
CA PHE A 146 6.16 5.80 -8.07
C PHE A 146 5.83 7.13 -8.73
N GLU A 147 6.27 7.36 -9.98
CA GLU A 147 5.92 8.56 -10.75
C GLU A 147 4.41 8.63 -11.03
N GLU A 148 3.80 7.52 -11.48
CA GLU A 148 2.36 7.42 -11.74
C GLU A 148 1.52 7.66 -10.47
N ALA A 149 1.98 7.18 -9.32
CA ALA A 149 1.37 7.42 -8.02
C ALA A 149 1.72 8.81 -7.43
N ARG A 150 2.58 9.60 -8.10
CA ARG A 150 3.06 10.92 -7.63
C ARG A 150 3.69 10.86 -6.25
N LEU A 151 4.48 9.84 -5.98
CA LEU A 151 5.24 9.67 -4.76
C LEU A 151 6.70 10.05 -5.01
N ASP A 152 7.21 11.02 -4.27
CA ASP A 152 8.63 11.39 -4.33
C ASP A 152 9.47 10.36 -3.54
N PRO A 153 10.31 9.55 -4.20
CA PRO A 153 11.08 8.52 -3.51
C PRO A 153 12.07 9.08 -2.47
N HIS A 154 12.39 10.38 -2.52
CA HIS A 154 13.26 11.05 -1.57
C HIS A 154 12.55 11.53 -0.29
N CYS A 155 11.23 11.53 -0.27
CA CYS A 155 10.42 11.96 0.86
C CYS A 155 9.77 10.75 1.55
N ASN A 156 10.47 10.12 2.49
CA ASN A 156 9.96 8.92 3.18
C ASN A 156 9.96 9.11 4.71
N LEU A 157 8.78 9.13 5.30
CA LEU A 157 8.56 9.31 6.75
C LEU A 157 8.25 7.99 7.48
N TRP A 158 8.66 6.85 6.93
CA TRP A 158 8.37 5.50 7.42
C TRP A 158 8.62 5.29 8.93
N SER A 159 9.61 5.96 9.51
CA SER A 159 10.01 5.81 10.92
C SER A 159 9.31 6.77 11.87
N GLN A 160 8.52 7.72 11.36
CA GLN A 160 7.83 8.73 12.16
C GLN A 160 6.42 8.26 12.54
N VAL A 161 6.34 7.07 13.15
CA VAL A 161 5.06 6.46 13.51
C VAL A 161 4.36 7.27 14.58
N TYR A 162 3.09 7.59 14.33
CA TYR A 162 2.20 8.22 15.29
C TYR A 162 1.22 7.19 15.86
N ASP A 163 1.31 6.98 17.17
CA ASP A 163 0.41 6.08 17.90
C ASP A 163 -0.70 6.88 18.58
N PHE A 164 -1.93 6.68 18.12
CA PHE A 164 -3.11 7.36 18.66
C PHE A 164 -3.40 6.98 20.12
N ASN A 165 -3.01 5.79 20.55
CA ASN A 165 -3.28 5.26 21.88
C ASN A 165 -2.12 5.47 22.87
N ASP A 166 -1.00 6.02 22.41
CA ASP A 166 0.16 6.34 23.23
C ASP A 166 0.55 7.83 23.16
N PRO A 167 -0.29 8.73 23.69
CA PRO A 167 -0.03 10.17 23.66
C PRO A 167 1.24 10.55 24.42
N ASN A 168 1.68 9.73 25.37
CA ASN A 168 2.88 9.93 26.15
C ASN A 168 4.15 9.37 25.49
N LYS A 169 4.03 8.79 24.30
CA LYS A 169 5.13 8.20 23.53
C LYS A 169 5.93 7.16 24.34
N SER A 170 5.25 6.31 25.07
CA SER A 170 5.86 5.23 25.85
C SER A 170 6.49 4.13 24.97
N GLY A 171 6.05 4.03 23.70
CA GLY A 171 6.62 3.13 22.69
C GLY A 171 6.33 1.64 22.94
N HIS A 172 5.26 1.31 23.67
CA HIS A 172 4.95 -0.08 24.00
C HIS A 172 4.28 -0.84 22.83
N ASN A 173 3.61 -0.12 21.92
CA ASN A 173 2.79 -0.73 20.88
C ASN A 173 3.56 -0.99 19.58
N TRP A 174 4.68 -0.33 19.39
CA TRP A 174 5.48 -0.47 18.18
C TRP A 174 6.97 -0.23 18.41
N ARG A 175 7.79 -0.72 17.47
CA ARG A 175 9.23 -0.45 17.44
C ARG A 175 9.76 -0.45 16.01
N LEU A 176 10.92 0.12 15.81
CA LEU A 176 11.69 -0.06 14.58
C LEU A 176 12.40 -1.41 14.61
N LEU A 177 12.49 -2.09 13.47
CA LEU A 177 13.35 -3.26 13.32
C LEU A 177 14.82 -2.84 13.34
N ARG A 178 15.65 -3.68 13.93
CA ARG A 178 17.09 -3.58 13.78
C ARG A 178 17.50 -4.16 12.42
N GLN A 179 18.60 -3.69 11.85
CA GLN A 179 19.05 -4.10 10.52
C GLN A 179 19.24 -5.63 10.41
N GLU A 180 19.66 -6.30 11.47
CA GLU A 180 19.83 -7.75 11.52
C GLU A 180 18.51 -8.54 11.58
N GLU A 181 17.40 -7.86 11.88
CA GLU A 181 16.04 -8.46 11.90
C GLU A 181 15.32 -8.27 10.56
N GLU A 182 15.86 -7.45 9.66
CA GLU A 182 15.24 -7.18 8.35
C GLU A 182 15.41 -8.36 7.41
N ASP A 183 14.32 -8.79 6.77
CA ASP A 183 14.34 -9.78 5.68
C ASP A 183 14.32 -9.06 4.32
N SER A 184 15.50 -8.85 3.75
CA SER A 184 15.64 -8.18 2.44
C SER A 184 15.21 -9.07 1.27
N ASP A 185 15.18 -10.39 1.47
CA ASP A 185 14.93 -11.37 0.40
C ASP A 185 13.51 -11.95 0.42
N ILE A 186 12.66 -11.49 1.33
CA ILE A 186 11.29 -11.99 1.55
C ILE A 186 10.48 -12.14 0.24
N TRP A 187 10.70 -11.27 -0.74
CA TRP A 187 9.95 -11.24 -2.00
C TRP A 187 10.66 -11.90 -3.17
N LYS A 188 11.95 -12.22 -3.04
CA LYS A 188 12.77 -12.68 -4.16
C LYS A 188 12.18 -13.87 -4.92
N LEU A 189 11.79 -14.91 -4.19
CA LEU A 189 11.22 -16.12 -4.81
C LEU A 189 9.84 -15.86 -5.42
N PHE A 190 9.01 -15.04 -4.76
CA PHE A 190 7.67 -14.72 -5.25
C PHE A 190 7.71 -13.84 -6.49
N LEU A 191 8.61 -12.85 -6.53
CA LEU A 191 8.79 -11.99 -7.70
C LEU A 191 9.30 -12.77 -8.91
N GLN A 192 10.21 -13.72 -8.72
CA GLN A 192 10.68 -14.60 -9.79
C GLN A 192 9.58 -15.49 -10.38
N GLN A 193 8.56 -15.83 -9.60
CA GLN A 193 7.40 -16.59 -10.07
C GLN A 193 6.34 -15.71 -10.71
N ALA A 194 6.22 -14.46 -10.27
CA ALA A 194 5.16 -13.53 -10.66
C ALA A 194 5.47 -12.71 -11.91
N LEU A 195 6.75 -12.47 -12.17
CA LEU A 195 7.25 -11.61 -13.23
C LEU A 195 8.10 -12.39 -14.21
N SER A 196 8.21 -11.89 -15.45
CA SER A 196 9.18 -12.41 -16.40
C SER A 196 10.62 -12.18 -15.90
N GLU A 197 11.59 -12.94 -16.42
CA GLU A 197 13.01 -12.74 -16.07
C GLU A 197 13.46 -11.30 -16.34
N GLU A 198 12.96 -10.66 -17.39
CA GLU A 198 13.25 -9.27 -17.74
C GLU A 198 12.66 -8.29 -16.72
N ASP A 199 11.49 -8.55 -16.16
CA ASP A 199 10.81 -7.70 -15.18
C ASP A 199 11.37 -7.87 -13.75
N CYS A 200 12.04 -8.99 -13.48
CA CYS A 200 12.75 -9.22 -12.22
C CYS A 200 14.11 -8.47 -12.13
N MET A 201 14.67 -8.02 -13.26
CA MET A 201 15.91 -7.25 -13.30
C MET A 201 15.63 -5.83 -12.86
N SER A 202 15.99 -5.49 -11.64
CA SER A 202 15.75 -4.18 -11.06
C SER A 202 16.83 -3.17 -11.42
N GLU A 203 16.43 -2.00 -11.88
CA GLU A 203 17.21 -0.78 -11.63
C GLU A 203 16.86 -0.29 -10.22
N GLU A 204 17.87 -0.15 -9.38
CA GLU A 204 17.73 0.22 -7.97
C GLU A 204 17.38 1.70 -7.87
N ILE A 205 16.12 2.06 -7.52
CA ILE A 205 15.69 3.46 -7.52
C ILE A 205 14.95 3.89 -6.25
N VAL A 206 14.59 2.98 -5.35
CA VAL A 206 13.95 3.40 -4.10
C VAL A 206 15.00 3.56 -3.01
N PRO A 207 15.14 4.75 -2.39
CA PRO A 207 16.11 4.95 -1.33
C PRO A 207 15.87 3.99 -0.18
N ARG A 208 16.79 3.06 0.02
CA ARG A 208 16.73 2.05 1.09
C ARG A 208 16.88 2.62 2.49
N LYS A 209 17.36 3.87 2.63
CA LYS A 209 17.63 4.48 3.94
C LYS A 209 17.20 5.93 3.98
N CYS A 210 16.06 6.21 4.57
CA CYS A 210 15.88 7.48 5.25
C CYS A 210 16.45 7.34 6.66
N THR A 211 17.42 8.21 7.01
CA THR A 211 17.87 8.31 8.39
C THR A 211 16.69 8.76 9.28
N PRO A 212 16.65 8.41 10.57
CA PRO A 212 15.59 8.79 11.50
C PRO A 212 15.31 10.30 11.58
N ASN A 213 16.19 11.13 11.02
CA ASN A 213 16.09 12.60 11.04
C ASN A 213 15.63 13.21 9.71
N GLY A 214 15.04 12.43 8.79
CA GLY A 214 14.45 12.96 7.55
C GLY A 214 15.46 13.46 6.49
N ASN A 215 16.77 13.33 6.72
CA ASN A 215 17.77 13.70 5.73
C ASN A 215 18.20 12.48 4.92
N VAL A 216 17.86 12.47 3.66
CA VAL A 216 18.34 11.50 2.67
C VAL A 216 19.75 11.91 2.25
N ALA A 217 20.74 11.04 2.44
CA ALA A 217 22.03 11.21 1.79
C ALA A 217 21.87 10.84 0.31
N LEU A 218 21.85 11.83 -0.55
CA LEU A 218 21.76 11.68 -2.00
C LEU A 218 23.17 11.56 -2.59
N ASP A 219 23.46 10.42 -3.21
CA ASP A 219 24.47 10.36 -4.27
C ASP A 219 23.74 10.24 -5.62
N GLY A 220 23.67 11.36 -6.33
CA GLY A 220 23.64 11.39 -7.79
C GLY A 220 22.30 11.41 -8.52
N MET A 221 21.19 12.03 -8.02
CA MET A 221 19.98 12.22 -8.84
C MET A 221 19.44 13.65 -8.89
N GLN A 222 18.90 14.02 -10.06
CA GLN A 222 18.32 15.34 -10.34
C GLN A 222 17.04 15.55 -9.52
N SER A 223 16.91 16.74 -8.92
CA SER A 223 15.79 17.15 -8.10
C SER A 223 14.51 17.35 -8.93
N PHE A 224 13.47 16.63 -8.59
CA PHE A 224 12.09 16.98 -8.96
C PHE A 224 11.52 17.91 -7.87
N THR A 225 11.19 19.14 -8.23
CA THR A 225 10.51 20.07 -7.34
C THR A 225 9.01 19.88 -7.48
N PHE A 226 8.38 19.25 -6.48
CA PHE A 226 6.94 19.33 -6.31
C PHE A 226 6.63 20.53 -5.40
N ASP A 227 5.85 21.46 -5.92
CA ASP A 227 5.39 22.65 -5.20
C ASP A 227 4.15 22.26 -4.35
N THR A 228 4.41 21.57 -3.22
CA THR A 228 3.39 21.30 -2.21
C THR A 228 3.91 21.76 -0.86
N THR A 229 3.30 22.82 -0.34
CA THR A 229 3.61 23.32 1.01
C THR A 229 3.14 22.31 2.07
N GLN A 230 3.94 22.13 3.13
CA GLN A 230 3.63 21.21 4.25
C GLN A 230 2.27 21.47 4.93
N GLU A 231 1.64 22.61 4.68
CA GLU A 231 0.32 22.97 5.20
C GLU A 231 -0.83 22.14 4.61
N GLU A 232 -0.73 21.70 3.35
CA GLU A 232 -1.79 20.87 2.75
C GLU A 232 -1.77 19.42 3.27
N ALA A 233 -0.62 18.91 3.69
CA ALA A 233 -0.51 17.56 4.25
C ALA A 233 -1.11 17.47 5.67
N GLN A 234 -1.19 18.59 6.40
CA GLN A 234 -1.78 18.63 7.76
C GLN A 234 -3.29 18.86 7.76
N GLN A 235 -3.88 19.36 6.68
CA GLN A 235 -5.31 19.69 6.63
C GLN A 235 -6.23 18.51 6.26
N THR A 236 -5.69 17.37 5.87
CA THR A 236 -6.46 16.14 5.62
C THR A 236 -6.49 15.19 6.82
N LEU A 237 -6.43 15.72 8.04
CA LEU A 237 -6.72 14.94 9.24
C LEU A 237 -8.22 14.62 9.29
N TRP A 238 -8.55 13.41 8.87
CA TRP A 238 -9.89 12.85 9.00
C TRP A 238 -10.29 12.80 10.48
N ASN A 239 -11.37 13.49 10.85
CA ASN A 239 -11.94 13.42 12.20
C ASN A 239 -12.87 12.19 12.24
N GLY A 240 -12.45 11.19 12.97
CA GLY A 240 -12.91 9.81 13.11
C GLY A 240 -14.40 9.48 13.27
N ASN A 241 -15.34 10.35 12.88
CA ASN A 241 -16.78 10.17 13.06
C ASN A 241 -17.59 10.06 11.77
N GLU A 242 -16.97 10.11 10.59
CA GLU A 242 -17.71 9.90 9.35
C GLU A 242 -17.36 8.54 8.73
N PRO A 243 -18.35 7.80 8.21
CA PRO A 243 -18.06 6.62 7.40
C PRO A 243 -17.20 7.03 6.22
N LEU A 244 -16.19 6.21 5.89
CA LEU A 244 -15.35 6.42 4.71
C LEU A 244 -16.23 6.74 3.51
N PRO A 245 -15.93 7.76 2.72
CA PRO A 245 -16.74 8.10 1.56
C PRO A 245 -16.81 6.89 0.64
N ILE A 246 -18.04 6.42 0.45
CA ILE A 246 -18.36 5.41 -0.55
C ILE A 246 -18.07 6.06 -1.90
N PHE A 247 -16.92 5.73 -2.46
CA PHE A 247 -16.44 6.06 -3.81
C PHE A 247 -17.10 7.23 -4.53
N PRO A 248 -16.43 8.37 -4.62
CA PRO A 248 -16.74 9.31 -5.68
C PRO A 248 -15.68 9.27 -6.79
N SER A 249 -16.13 9.15 -8.01
CA SER A 249 -15.63 9.93 -9.14
C SER A 249 -14.35 9.56 -9.89
N ALA A 250 -13.81 8.34 -9.83
CA ALA A 250 -12.86 7.97 -10.88
C ALA A 250 -13.50 7.72 -12.27
N PHE A 251 -14.84 7.82 -12.38
CA PHE A 251 -15.59 7.54 -13.61
C PHE A 251 -16.31 8.75 -14.22
N ASN A 252 -15.92 9.97 -13.90
CA ASN A 252 -16.50 11.17 -14.49
C ASN A 252 -15.61 11.83 -15.55
N SER A 253 -15.05 11.09 -16.48
CA SER A 253 -14.55 11.67 -17.73
C SER A 253 -14.79 10.69 -18.88
N VAL A 254 -15.72 11.15 -19.74
CA VAL A 254 -16.25 10.80 -21.05
C VAL A 254 -17.60 10.14 -20.98
#